data_96687df27ada9fb6fef9a546117930eb
#
_entry.id   96687df27ada9fb6fef9a546117930eb
#
_cell.length_a   1.000
_cell.length_b   1.000
_cell.length_c   1.000
_cell.angle_alpha   90.00
_cell.angle_beta   90.00
_cell.angle_gamma   90.00
#
_symmetry.space_group_name_H-M   'P 1'
#
loop_
_entity.id
_entity.type
_entity.pdbx_description
1 polymer ?
#
loop_
_entity_poly.entity_id
_entity_poly.type
_entity_poly.pdbx_seq_one_letter_code
_entity_poly.pdbx_strand_id
1 'polypeptide(L)'
;MRVKVAVNGYGVIGRRVADAVAKQDDMELVGVCKVSPDYKALFALEKGYKLFAADEKGVEKFRKMGVDVSGTVEEMVKEADIIVDATPGDVGPQNKEMYVKASKKAIFQGGEEHELTGFSFVAQCNYNQALGRQFVRVVSCNTTGLCRVLNALDLAFGVEKARVVIARRAADPDEINRGPIDAVVLD
;
A
#
# COMPACT_ATOMS: atom_id res chain seq x y z
N MET A 1 9.39 -20.60 -7.75
CA MET A 1 8.09 -19.99 -8.11
C MET A 1 8.06 -18.62 -7.46
N ARG A 2 7.82 -17.55 -8.21
CA ARG A 2 7.72 -16.19 -7.67
C ARG A 2 6.33 -15.96 -7.07
N VAL A 3 6.26 -15.20 -5.98
CA VAL A 3 4.97 -14.78 -5.39
C VAL A 3 4.38 -13.66 -6.24
N LYS A 4 3.16 -13.83 -6.70
CA LYS A 4 2.46 -12.85 -7.51
C LYS A 4 1.81 -11.79 -6.63
N VAL A 5 2.30 -10.55 -6.74
CA VAL A 5 1.86 -9.42 -5.92
C VAL A 5 1.10 -8.41 -6.76
N ALA A 6 -0.11 -8.04 -6.35
CA ALA A 6 -0.87 -6.94 -6.92
C ALA A 6 -0.85 -5.73 -5.97
N VAL A 7 -0.79 -4.52 -6.52
CA VAL A 7 -0.86 -3.28 -5.74
C VAL A 7 -2.15 -2.54 -6.05
N ASN A 8 -3.10 -2.56 -5.12
CA ASN A 8 -4.34 -1.82 -5.24
C ASN A 8 -4.17 -0.41 -4.64
N GLY A 9 -4.26 0.61 -5.47
CA GLY A 9 -3.98 1.99 -5.12
C GLY A 9 -2.57 2.44 -5.52
N TYR A 10 -2.44 3.14 -6.64
CA TYR A 10 -1.14 3.63 -7.15
C TYR A 10 -0.94 5.12 -6.84
N GLY A 11 -1.04 5.44 -5.53
CA GLY A 11 -0.70 6.73 -4.94
C GLY A 11 0.78 6.80 -4.54
N VAL A 12 1.14 7.68 -3.59
CA VAL A 12 2.53 7.86 -3.10
C VAL A 12 3.08 6.55 -2.53
N ILE A 13 2.33 5.89 -1.66
CA ILE A 13 2.76 4.63 -1.03
C ILE A 13 2.73 3.49 -2.05
N GLY A 14 1.64 3.33 -2.80
CA GLY A 14 1.50 2.23 -3.78
C GLY A 14 2.58 2.23 -4.84
N ARG A 15 3.02 3.41 -5.33
CA ARG A 15 4.15 3.51 -6.26
C ARG A 15 5.44 2.95 -5.68
N ARG A 16 5.77 3.33 -4.44
CA ARG A 16 6.99 2.86 -3.74
C ARG A 16 6.94 1.36 -3.48
N VAL A 17 5.76 0.84 -3.13
CA VAL A 17 5.56 -0.61 -2.94
C VAL A 17 5.71 -1.35 -4.26
N ALA A 18 5.08 -0.90 -5.34
CA ALA A 18 5.21 -1.52 -6.65
C ALA A 18 6.67 -1.56 -7.13
N ASP A 19 7.40 -0.44 -6.95
CA ASP A 19 8.83 -0.37 -7.28
C ASP A 19 9.68 -1.31 -6.41
N ALA A 20 9.33 -1.47 -5.14
CA ALA A 20 10.02 -2.41 -4.24
C ALA A 20 9.75 -3.86 -4.63
N VAL A 21 8.50 -4.22 -4.94
CA VAL A 21 8.10 -5.56 -5.40
C VAL A 21 8.81 -5.90 -6.72
N ALA A 22 8.82 -4.98 -7.67
CA ALA A 22 9.44 -5.20 -8.98
C ALA A 22 10.96 -5.45 -8.92
N LYS A 23 11.61 -5.08 -7.82
CA LYS A 23 13.05 -5.29 -7.58
C LYS A 23 13.37 -6.60 -6.85
N GLN A 24 12.36 -7.35 -6.41
CA GLN A 24 12.59 -8.62 -5.69
C GLN A 24 12.70 -9.77 -6.68
N ASP A 25 13.68 -10.64 -6.48
CA ASP A 25 13.90 -11.81 -7.34
C ASP A 25 12.85 -12.92 -7.11
N ASP A 26 12.25 -12.96 -5.94
CA ASP A 26 11.26 -13.94 -5.51
C ASP A 26 9.81 -13.48 -5.68
N MET A 27 9.59 -12.25 -6.18
CA MET A 27 8.27 -11.68 -6.43
C MET A 27 8.05 -11.35 -7.91
N GLU A 28 6.79 -11.28 -8.28
CA GLU A 28 6.30 -10.82 -9.60
C GLU A 28 5.20 -9.79 -9.38
N LEU A 29 5.40 -8.58 -9.90
CA LEU A 29 4.35 -7.56 -9.88
C LEU A 29 3.31 -7.87 -10.96
N VAL A 30 2.12 -8.32 -10.55
CA VAL A 30 0.98 -8.57 -11.45
C VAL A 30 0.54 -7.28 -12.13
N GLY A 31 0.46 -6.20 -11.36
CA GLY A 31 0.08 -4.88 -11.83
C GLY A 31 -0.32 -3.94 -10.70
N VAL A 32 -0.74 -2.76 -11.09
CA VAL A 32 -1.16 -1.70 -10.18
C VAL A 32 -2.55 -1.19 -10.56
N CYS A 33 -3.37 -0.86 -9.57
CA CYS A 33 -4.71 -0.33 -9.82
C CYS A 33 -4.79 1.17 -9.53
N LYS A 34 -5.53 1.89 -10.38
CA LYS A 34 -5.79 3.33 -10.21
C LYS A 34 -7.21 3.71 -10.59
N VAL A 35 -7.78 4.67 -9.85
CA VAL A 35 -9.16 5.16 -10.07
C VAL A 35 -9.25 6.15 -11.23
N SER A 36 -8.19 6.93 -11.46
CA SER A 36 -8.21 8.03 -12.45
C SER A 36 -6.98 8.04 -13.35
N PRO A 37 -7.14 8.42 -14.64
CA PRO A 37 -6.06 8.54 -15.61
C PRO A 37 -5.30 9.86 -15.43
N ASP A 38 -4.58 10.00 -14.31
CA ASP A 38 -3.69 11.12 -14.04
C ASP A 38 -2.24 10.81 -14.45
N TYR A 39 -1.34 11.76 -14.23
CA TYR A 39 0.09 11.61 -14.54
C TYR A 39 0.74 10.40 -13.83
N LYS A 40 0.22 10.00 -12.65
CA LYS A 40 0.74 8.84 -11.93
C LYS A 40 0.43 7.53 -12.67
N ALA A 41 -0.71 7.47 -13.37
CA ALA A 41 -1.04 6.32 -14.22
C ALA A 41 -0.06 6.18 -15.39
N LEU A 42 0.36 7.30 -15.98
CA LEU A 42 1.36 7.29 -17.05
C LEU A 42 2.71 6.78 -16.57
N PHE A 43 3.14 7.14 -15.35
CA PHE A 43 4.36 6.58 -14.75
C PHE A 43 4.32 5.06 -14.57
N ALA A 44 3.15 4.48 -14.30
CA ALA A 44 3.04 3.02 -14.24
C ALA A 44 3.35 2.38 -15.60
N LEU A 45 2.79 2.95 -16.67
CA LEU A 45 3.02 2.47 -18.03
C LEU A 45 4.45 2.68 -18.49
N GLU A 46 5.07 3.84 -18.21
CA GLU A 46 6.48 4.12 -18.52
C GLU A 46 7.42 3.12 -17.85
N LYS A 47 7.08 2.63 -16.67
CA LYS A 47 7.82 1.57 -15.98
C LYS A 47 7.52 0.16 -16.49
N GLY A 48 6.62 0.01 -17.45
CA GLY A 48 6.19 -1.27 -17.97
C GLY A 48 5.26 -2.06 -17.04
N TYR A 49 4.64 -1.40 -16.04
CA TYR A 49 3.69 -2.05 -15.16
C TYR A 49 2.32 -2.17 -15.84
N LYS A 50 1.66 -3.32 -15.69
CA LYS A 50 0.27 -3.47 -16.09
C LYS A 50 -0.60 -2.54 -15.23
N LEU A 51 -1.42 -1.73 -15.87
CA LEU A 51 -2.34 -0.81 -15.22
C LEU A 51 -3.76 -1.38 -15.25
N PHE A 52 -4.43 -1.38 -14.11
CA PHE A 52 -5.82 -1.80 -13.95
C PHE A 52 -6.68 -0.64 -13.45
N ALA A 53 -7.92 -0.60 -13.88
CA ALA A 53 -8.91 0.36 -13.39
C ALA A 53 -9.67 -0.21 -12.18
N ALA A 54 -10.26 0.67 -11.37
CA ALA A 54 -11.02 0.23 -10.20
C ALA A 54 -12.30 -0.55 -10.56
N ASP A 55 -12.93 -0.20 -11.69
CA ASP A 55 -14.15 -0.81 -12.18
C ASP A 55 -14.30 -0.61 -13.69
N GLU A 56 -15.37 -1.12 -14.30
CA GLU A 56 -15.69 -0.98 -15.73
C GLU A 56 -15.85 0.49 -16.15
N LYS A 57 -16.42 1.34 -15.29
CA LYS A 57 -16.53 2.77 -15.57
C LYS A 57 -15.15 3.43 -15.61
N GLY A 58 -14.25 2.97 -14.75
CA GLY A 58 -12.85 3.34 -14.77
C GLY A 58 -12.18 2.95 -16.10
N VAL A 59 -12.38 1.72 -16.57
CA VAL A 59 -11.85 1.25 -17.86
C VAL A 59 -12.28 2.19 -19.00
N GLU A 60 -13.56 2.54 -19.07
CA GLU A 60 -14.05 3.48 -20.08
C GLU A 60 -13.43 4.87 -19.96
N LYS A 61 -13.23 5.34 -18.71
CA LYS A 61 -12.60 6.65 -18.44
C LYS A 61 -11.16 6.68 -18.91
N PHE A 62 -10.37 5.64 -18.64
CA PHE A 62 -9.00 5.50 -19.12
C PHE A 62 -8.95 5.46 -20.64
N ARG A 63 -9.83 4.67 -21.28
CA ARG A 63 -9.92 4.57 -22.75
C ARG A 63 -10.23 5.92 -23.41
N LYS A 64 -11.15 6.72 -22.84
CA LYS A 64 -11.47 8.07 -23.33
C LYS A 64 -10.28 9.02 -23.29
N MET A 65 -9.34 8.79 -22.38
CA MET A 65 -8.10 9.58 -22.26
C MET A 65 -6.93 8.99 -23.06
N GLY A 66 -7.17 7.95 -23.87
CA GLY A 66 -6.13 7.31 -24.68
C GLY A 66 -5.14 6.48 -23.85
N VAL A 67 -5.55 6.04 -22.67
CA VAL A 67 -4.71 5.22 -21.77
C VAL A 67 -5.24 3.79 -21.75
N ASP A 68 -4.41 2.85 -22.20
CA ASP A 68 -4.76 1.44 -22.13
C ASP A 68 -4.63 0.88 -20.71
N VAL A 69 -5.62 0.12 -20.30
CA VAL A 69 -5.63 -0.65 -19.05
C VAL A 69 -5.82 -2.13 -19.34
N SER A 70 -5.21 -2.96 -18.51
CA SER A 70 -5.24 -4.42 -18.68
C SER A 70 -6.54 -5.06 -18.18
N GLY A 71 -7.41 -4.28 -17.54
CA GLY A 71 -8.69 -4.74 -17.01
C GLY A 71 -9.10 -4.01 -15.74
N THR A 72 -9.91 -4.67 -14.93
CA THR A 72 -10.42 -4.18 -13.64
C THR A 72 -9.58 -4.69 -12.47
N VAL A 73 -9.76 -4.06 -11.29
CA VAL A 73 -9.13 -4.51 -10.03
C VAL A 73 -9.51 -5.95 -9.68
N GLU A 74 -10.75 -6.37 -9.98
CA GLU A 74 -11.18 -7.75 -9.71
C GLU A 74 -10.40 -8.77 -10.54
N GLU A 75 -10.10 -8.44 -11.79
CA GLU A 75 -9.27 -9.27 -12.66
C GLU A 75 -7.84 -9.33 -12.15
N MET A 76 -7.26 -8.20 -11.77
CA MET A 76 -5.93 -8.13 -11.16
C MET A 76 -5.85 -8.99 -9.88
N VAL A 77 -6.85 -8.91 -9.01
CA VAL A 77 -6.93 -9.69 -7.77
C VAL A 77 -6.96 -11.20 -8.04
N LYS A 78 -7.67 -11.65 -9.09
CA LYS A 78 -7.71 -13.07 -9.45
C LYS A 78 -6.33 -13.63 -9.82
N GLU A 79 -5.50 -12.84 -10.49
CA GLU A 79 -4.15 -13.23 -10.93
C GLU A 79 -3.12 -13.26 -9.80
N ALA A 80 -3.34 -12.51 -8.71
CA ALA A 80 -2.39 -12.36 -7.62
C ALA A 80 -2.48 -13.47 -6.57
N ASP A 81 -1.38 -13.73 -5.86
CA ASP A 81 -1.34 -14.54 -4.65
C ASP A 81 -1.60 -13.69 -3.40
N ILE A 82 -1.10 -12.44 -3.40
CA ILE A 82 -1.25 -11.48 -2.33
C ILE A 82 -1.47 -10.06 -2.88
N ILE A 83 -2.30 -9.30 -2.19
CA ILE A 83 -2.58 -7.91 -2.54
C ILE A 83 -1.94 -6.99 -1.50
N VAL A 84 -1.25 -5.94 -1.96
CA VAL A 84 -0.92 -4.79 -1.12
C VAL A 84 -1.95 -3.70 -1.41
N ASP A 85 -2.81 -3.45 -0.43
CA ASP A 85 -3.83 -2.40 -0.50
C ASP A 85 -3.25 -1.10 0.02
N ALA A 86 -3.07 -0.13 -0.88
CA ALA A 86 -2.61 1.22 -0.59
C ALA A 86 -3.67 2.27 -0.99
N THR A 87 -4.95 1.86 -1.01
CA THR A 87 -6.09 2.77 -1.16
C THR A 87 -6.31 3.56 0.13
N PRO A 88 -7.07 4.68 0.11
CA PRO A 88 -7.44 5.37 1.34
C PRO A 88 -8.13 4.44 2.34
N GLY A 89 -7.88 4.64 3.65
CA GLY A 89 -8.31 3.72 4.70
C GLY A 89 -9.83 3.52 4.83
N ASP A 90 -10.62 4.46 4.35
CA ASP A 90 -12.10 4.37 4.27
C ASP A 90 -12.58 3.42 3.16
N VAL A 91 -11.74 3.11 2.18
CA VAL A 91 -12.02 2.16 1.09
C VAL A 91 -11.61 0.73 1.46
N GLY A 92 -10.63 0.58 2.33
CA GLY A 92 -10.09 -0.72 2.77
C GLY A 92 -11.13 -1.76 3.17
N PRO A 93 -12.17 -1.43 3.95
CA PRO A 93 -13.24 -2.37 4.32
C PRO A 93 -13.96 -2.99 3.12
N GLN A 94 -14.29 -2.19 2.10
CA GLN A 94 -14.95 -2.67 0.88
C GLN A 94 -14.02 -3.57 0.07
N ASN A 95 -12.75 -3.18 -0.05
CA ASN A 95 -11.73 -3.98 -0.73
C ASN A 95 -11.52 -5.33 -0.02
N LYS A 96 -11.53 -5.35 1.31
CA LYS A 96 -11.41 -6.59 2.09
C LYS A 96 -12.48 -7.61 1.70
N GLU A 97 -13.73 -7.19 1.51
CA GLU A 97 -14.80 -8.09 1.08
C GLU A 97 -14.48 -8.74 -0.28
N MET A 98 -13.94 -7.97 -1.23
CA MET A 98 -13.49 -8.49 -2.53
C MET A 98 -12.37 -9.52 -2.35
N TYR A 99 -11.38 -9.25 -1.49
CA TYR A 99 -10.27 -10.17 -1.25
C TYR A 99 -10.72 -11.46 -0.54
N VAL A 100 -11.69 -11.37 0.38
CA VAL A 100 -12.33 -12.54 1.03
C VAL A 100 -13.01 -13.40 -0.02
N LYS A 101 -13.86 -12.80 -0.89
CA LYS A 101 -14.56 -13.51 -1.95
C LYS A 101 -13.60 -14.21 -2.93
N ALA A 102 -12.46 -13.57 -3.20
CA ALA A 102 -11.42 -14.13 -4.06
C ALA A 102 -10.47 -15.10 -3.32
N SER A 103 -10.66 -15.33 -2.03
CA SER A 103 -9.78 -16.16 -1.18
C SER A 103 -8.32 -15.73 -1.20
N LYS A 104 -8.08 -14.41 -1.26
CA LYS A 104 -6.73 -13.83 -1.33
C LYS A 104 -6.25 -13.34 0.03
N LYS A 105 -4.92 -13.21 0.16
CA LYS A 105 -4.26 -12.54 1.28
C LYS A 105 -4.09 -11.06 0.96
N ALA A 106 -4.13 -10.19 2.00
CA ALA A 106 -3.86 -8.78 1.77
C ALA A 106 -3.11 -8.11 2.93
N ILE A 107 -2.30 -7.12 2.55
CA ILE A 107 -1.59 -6.20 3.43
C ILE A 107 -2.16 -4.81 3.20
N PHE A 108 -2.80 -4.23 4.21
CA PHE A 108 -3.41 -2.90 4.14
C PHE A 108 -2.44 -1.82 4.61
N GLN A 109 -2.34 -0.72 3.87
CA GLN A 109 -1.41 0.39 4.13
C GLN A 109 -2.05 1.78 3.99
N GLY A 110 -3.37 1.86 3.87
CA GLY A 110 -4.11 3.11 3.63
C GLY A 110 -4.45 3.91 4.88
N GLY A 111 -4.08 3.42 6.07
CA GLY A 111 -4.44 4.05 7.35
C GLY A 111 -5.68 3.45 8.01
N GLU A 112 -6.00 2.22 7.68
CA GLU A 112 -7.15 1.48 8.22
C GLU A 112 -7.05 1.33 9.75
N GLU A 113 -8.19 1.14 10.40
CA GLU A 113 -8.27 0.86 11.82
C GLU A 113 -7.81 -0.57 12.15
N HIS A 114 -7.38 -0.80 13.40
CA HIS A 114 -6.88 -2.10 13.84
C HIS A 114 -7.90 -3.23 13.62
N GLU A 115 -9.15 -2.94 13.86
CA GLU A 115 -10.30 -3.86 13.82
C GLU A 115 -10.51 -4.47 12.43
N LEU A 116 -10.08 -3.78 11.37
CA LEU A 116 -10.21 -4.29 10.01
C LEU A 116 -9.51 -5.65 9.85
N THR A 117 -8.34 -5.82 10.45
CA THR A 117 -7.53 -7.04 10.29
C THR A 117 -7.30 -7.79 11.61
N GLY A 118 -7.53 -7.13 12.75
CA GLY A 118 -7.18 -7.64 14.08
C GLY A 118 -5.68 -7.78 14.31
N PHE A 119 -4.83 -7.24 13.41
CA PHE A 119 -3.39 -7.32 13.53
C PHE A 119 -2.69 -6.12 12.92
N SER A 120 -1.96 -5.36 13.75
CA SER A 120 -1.13 -4.23 13.34
C SER A 120 0.32 -4.66 13.23
N PHE A 121 0.89 -4.48 12.04
CA PHE A 121 2.18 -5.04 11.65
C PHE A 121 3.29 -3.99 11.64
N VAL A 122 4.39 -4.34 12.28
CA VAL A 122 5.70 -3.68 12.14
C VAL A 122 6.76 -4.79 12.02
N ALA A 123 7.37 -4.94 10.86
CA ALA A 123 8.22 -6.08 10.53
C ALA A 123 9.30 -6.38 11.59
N GLN A 124 10.00 -5.37 12.09
CA GLN A 124 11.04 -5.53 13.10
C GLN A 124 10.51 -6.01 14.46
N CYS A 125 9.25 -5.69 14.79
CA CYS A 125 8.69 -5.94 16.11
C CYS A 125 7.92 -7.27 16.20
N ASN A 126 7.17 -7.62 15.14
CA ASN A 126 6.22 -8.73 15.22
C ASN A 126 6.09 -9.56 13.94
N TYR A 127 7.19 -9.69 13.18
CA TYR A 127 7.20 -10.42 11.91
C TYR A 127 6.65 -11.84 12.03
N ASN A 128 7.17 -12.61 12.99
CA ASN A 128 6.79 -14.02 13.17
C ASN A 128 5.30 -14.19 13.50
N GLN A 129 4.69 -13.21 14.15
CA GLN A 129 3.27 -13.23 14.49
C GLN A 129 2.35 -12.94 13.29
N ALA A 130 2.90 -12.35 12.21
CA ALA A 130 2.20 -12.10 10.97
C ALA A 130 2.12 -13.33 10.06
N LEU A 131 3.04 -14.28 10.22
CA LEU A 131 3.11 -15.47 9.37
C LEU A 131 1.82 -16.27 9.44
N GLY A 132 1.30 -16.66 8.29
CA GLY A 132 0.06 -17.42 8.15
C GLY A 132 -1.23 -16.61 8.24
N ARG A 133 -1.19 -15.34 8.62
CA ARG A 133 -2.40 -14.49 8.63
C ARG A 133 -2.90 -14.22 7.21
N GLN A 134 -4.21 -14.16 7.06
CA GLN A 134 -4.83 -13.80 5.78
C GLN A 134 -4.74 -12.29 5.55
N PHE A 135 -4.98 -11.51 6.59
CA PHE A 135 -4.97 -10.05 6.55
C PHE A 135 -4.09 -9.47 7.64
N VAL A 136 -3.30 -8.48 7.27
CA VAL A 136 -2.54 -7.64 8.20
C VAL A 136 -2.67 -6.18 7.77
N ARG A 137 -2.59 -5.23 8.71
CA ARG A 137 -2.44 -3.83 8.39
C ARG A 137 -1.06 -3.34 8.80
N VAL A 138 -0.43 -2.52 7.99
CA VAL A 138 0.78 -1.78 8.35
C VAL A 138 0.37 -0.51 9.06
N VAL A 139 0.98 -0.22 10.21
CA VAL A 139 0.74 1.01 10.95
C VAL A 139 1.32 2.23 10.23
N SER A 140 0.97 3.45 10.66
CA SER A 140 1.47 4.67 10.04
C SER A 140 3.01 4.73 10.00
N CYS A 141 3.56 5.47 9.04
CA CYS A 141 5.01 5.63 8.89
C CYS A 141 5.67 6.16 10.18
N ASN A 142 5.01 7.08 10.90
CA ASN A 142 5.49 7.59 12.18
C ASN A 142 5.49 6.51 13.26
N THR A 143 4.40 5.74 13.37
CA THR A 143 4.30 4.61 14.32
C THR A 143 5.33 3.54 13.98
N THR A 144 5.50 3.21 12.71
CA THR A 144 6.54 2.26 12.26
C THR A 144 7.93 2.71 12.67
N GLY A 145 8.28 3.98 12.41
CA GLY A 145 9.58 4.54 12.81
C GLY A 145 9.79 4.51 14.32
N LEU A 146 8.79 4.93 15.09
CA LEU A 146 8.81 4.89 16.53
C LEU A 146 8.99 3.47 17.09
N CYS A 147 8.18 2.52 16.64
CA CYS A 147 8.26 1.13 17.08
C CYS A 147 9.62 0.51 16.78
N ARG A 148 10.20 0.79 15.61
CA ARG A 148 11.54 0.30 15.25
C ARG A 148 12.62 0.80 16.19
N VAL A 149 12.62 2.10 16.52
CA VAL A 149 13.60 2.71 17.44
C VAL A 149 13.42 2.16 18.85
N LEU A 150 12.18 2.15 19.37
CA LEU A 150 11.90 1.65 20.72
C LEU A 150 12.25 0.17 20.86
N ASN A 151 11.91 -0.66 19.86
CA ASN A 151 12.27 -2.08 19.87
C ASN A 151 13.80 -2.29 19.91
N ALA A 152 14.56 -1.50 19.15
CA ALA A 152 16.01 -1.60 19.16
C ALA A 152 16.59 -1.21 20.52
N LEU A 153 16.07 -0.16 21.15
CA LEU A 153 16.50 0.28 22.48
C LEU A 153 16.09 -0.73 23.56
N ASP A 154 14.88 -1.29 23.47
CA ASP A 154 14.37 -2.26 24.42
C ASP A 154 15.21 -3.56 24.41
N LEU A 155 15.53 -4.06 23.22
CA LEU A 155 16.39 -5.22 23.05
C LEU A 155 17.82 -5.02 23.56
N ALA A 156 18.34 -3.78 23.48
CA ALA A 156 19.72 -3.49 23.88
C ALA A 156 19.85 -3.15 25.36
N PHE A 157 18.88 -2.45 25.95
CA PHE A 157 19.01 -1.83 27.26
C PHE A 157 17.82 -2.08 28.20
N GLY A 158 16.70 -2.54 27.67
CA GLY A 158 15.40 -2.49 28.34
C GLY A 158 14.81 -1.08 28.36
N VAL A 159 13.50 -0.95 28.11
CA VAL A 159 12.77 0.33 28.14
C VAL A 159 11.63 0.24 29.15
N GLU A 160 11.79 0.87 30.30
CA GLU A 160 10.73 0.95 31.30
C GLU A 160 9.66 1.99 30.92
N LYS A 161 10.05 3.10 30.29
CA LYS A 161 9.14 4.19 29.93
C LYS A 161 9.70 5.02 28.79
N ALA A 162 8.82 5.38 27.85
CA ALA A 162 9.13 6.34 26.78
C ALA A 162 8.13 7.49 26.76
N ARG A 163 8.62 8.69 26.46
CA ARG A 163 7.79 9.85 26.11
C ARG A 163 8.20 10.30 24.72
N VAL A 164 7.23 10.43 23.83
CA VAL A 164 7.50 10.68 22.42
C VAL A 164 6.76 11.91 21.95
N VAL A 165 7.46 12.76 21.18
CA VAL A 165 6.87 13.88 20.45
C VAL A 165 7.05 13.63 18.96
N ILE A 166 5.94 13.65 18.22
CA ILE A 166 5.93 13.44 16.77
C ILE A 166 5.70 14.79 16.10
N ALA A 167 6.76 15.34 15.47
CA ALA A 167 6.64 16.51 14.60
C ALA A 167 6.38 16.02 13.17
N ARG A 168 5.25 16.43 12.59
CA ARG A 168 4.83 15.99 11.24
C ARG A 168 4.89 17.15 10.27
N ARG A 169 5.27 16.83 9.03
CA ARG A 169 5.19 17.71 7.88
C ARG A 169 4.41 17.02 6.76
N ALA A 170 3.81 17.80 5.87
CA ALA A 170 3.23 17.25 4.64
C ALA A 170 4.37 16.67 3.77
N ALA A 171 4.18 15.46 3.30
CA ALA A 171 5.12 14.76 2.42
C ALA A 171 4.53 14.52 1.01
N ASP A 172 3.26 14.85 0.81
CA ASP A 172 2.54 14.68 -0.44
C ASP A 172 2.01 16.04 -0.91
N PRO A 173 2.32 16.48 -2.15
CA PRO A 173 1.75 17.69 -2.73
C PRO A 173 0.23 17.70 -2.74
N ASP A 174 -0.41 16.54 -2.80
CA ASP A 174 -1.86 16.40 -2.77
C ASP A 174 -2.45 16.56 -1.35
N GLU A 175 -1.61 16.59 -0.31
CA GLU A 175 -2.00 16.72 1.11
C GLU A 175 -1.68 18.12 1.69
N ILE A 176 -1.93 19.18 0.96
CA ILE A 176 -1.62 20.58 1.30
C ILE A 176 -2.13 20.99 2.69
N ASN A 177 -3.23 20.39 3.15
CA ASN A 177 -3.84 20.71 4.45
C ASN A 177 -3.10 20.09 5.66
N ARG A 178 -2.06 19.29 5.45
CA ARG A 178 -1.34 18.58 6.52
C ARG A 178 -0.01 19.20 6.95
N GLY A 179 0.36 20.33 6.37
CA GLY A 179 1.57 21.05 6.77
C GLY A 179 2.04 22.05 5.73
N PRO A 180 3.16 22.75 6.00
CA PRO A 180 3.71 23.75 5.07
C PRO A 180 4.14 23.13 3.75
N ILE A 181 3.86 23.82 2.65
CA ILE A 181 4.20 23.38 1.28
C ILE A 181 5.72 23.29 1.08
N ASP A 182 6.48 24.12 1.78
CA ASP A 182 7.95 24.13 1.76
C ASP A 182 8.59 22.84 2.33
N ALA A 183 7.79 22.02 3.00
CA ALA A 183 8.22 20.73 3.51
C ALA A 183 7.99 19.58 2.52
N VAL A 184 7.35 19.84 1.39
CA VAL A 184 7.17 18.86 0.32
C VAL A 184 8.53 18.66 -0.34
N VAL A 185 9.14 17.53 -0.08
CA VAL A 185 10.36 17.12 -0.76
C VAL A 185 9.98 16.80 -2.19
N LEU A 186 10.61 17.50 -3.12
CA LEU A 186 10.57 17.16 -4.53
C LEU A 186 11.36 15.86 -4.71
N ASP A 187 10.68 14.74 -4.70
CA ASP A 187 11.20 13.43 -5.08
C ASP A 187 10.95 13.19 -6.58
#